data_0b82326dc212d481be7639c97180230c
#
_entry.id   0b82326dc212d481be7639c97180230c
#
_cell.length_a   1.000
_cell.length_b   1.000
_cell.length_c   1.000
_cell.angle_alpha   90.00
_cell.angle_beta   90.00
_cell.angle_gamma   90.00
#
_symmetry.space_group_name_H-M   'P 1'
#
loop_
_entity.id
_entity.type
_entity.pdbx_description
1 polymer ?
#
loop_
_entity_poly.entity_id
_entity_poly.type
_entity_poly.pdbx_seq_one_letter_code
_entity_poly.pdbx_strand_id
1 'polypeptide(L)'
;MIQQQTLLNVGDNTGAKEIMCIRVMGGSYRKYANIGDIIVAAVKSASPGGVVKKGDVVKAVVVRSKKGLRRGDGSYIRFDENAAVIIKEDKTPKGTRIFGPVARELRDKDFMKIVSLAPEVL
;
A
#
# COMPACT_ATOMS: atom_id res chain seq x y z
N MET A 1 5.54 0.26 12.22
CA MET A 1 6.08 0.39 10.86
C MET A 1 6.04 -0.95 10.14
N ILE A 2 5.99 -0.90 8.84
CA ILE A 2 5.88 -2.11 8.03
C ILE A 2 7.28 -2.64 7.74
N GLN A 3 7.47 -3.92 8.02
CA GLN A 3 8.75 -4.61 7.83
C GLN A 3 8.49 -5.98 7.22
N GLN A 4 9.55 -6.76 7.01
CA GLN A 4 9.40 -8.13 6.54
C GLN A 4 8.44 -8.89 7.45
N GLN A 5 7.57 -9.70 6.84
CA GLN A 5 6.55 -10.53 7.49
C GLN A 5 5.37 -9.76 8.08
N THR A 6 5.29 -8.45 7.89
CA THR A 6 4.10 -7.69 8.28
C THR A 6 2.95 -8.03 7.32
N LEU A 7 1.78 -8.32 7.88
CA LEU A 7 0.56 -8.53 7.11
C LEU A 7 -0.16 -7.19 6.90
N LEU A 8 -0.62 -6.96 5.69
CA LEU A 8 -1.35 -5.75 5.33
C LEU A 8 -2.64 -6.11 4.63
N ASN A 9 -3.66 -5.31 4.87
CA ASN A 9 -4.89 -5.39 4.10
C ASN A 9 -4.67 -4.76 2.73
N VAL A 10 -5.44 -5.21 1.74
CA VAL A 10 -5.35 -4.65 0.38
C VAL A 10 -6.52 -3.71 0.17
N GLY A 11 -6.22 -2.48 -0.20
CA GLY A 11 -7.22 -1.42 -0.36
C GLY A 11 -7.68 -1.20 -1.79
N ASP A 12 -7.70 -2.25 -2.61
CA ASP A 12 -8.15 -2.14 -3.99
C ASP A 12 -8.99 -3.35 -4.42
N ASN A 13 -9.47 -3.32 -5.66
CA ASN A 13 -10.34 -4.35 -6.20
C ASN A 13 -9.63 -5.39 -7.08
N THR A 14 -8.34 -5.61 -6.86
CA THR A 14 -7.58 -6.64 -7.61
C THR A 14 -7.96 -8.06 -7.24
N GLY A 15 -8.70 -8.24 -6.16
CA GLY A 15 -9.07 -9.55 -5.65
C GLY A 15 -8.22 -10.00 -4.46
N ALA A 16 -7.04 -9.44 -4.28
CA ALA A 16 -6.23 -9.73 -3.10
C ALA A 16 -6.88 -9.13 -1.87
N LYS A 17 -6.90 -9.88 -0.77
CA LYS A 17 -7.45 -9.42 0.52
C LYS A 17 -6.37 -9.11 1.53
N GLU A 18 -5.33 -9.93 1.57
CA GLU A 18 -4.24 -9.78 2.52
C GLU A 18 -2.93 -10.14 1.86
N ILE A 19 -1.93 -9.31 2.10
CA ILE A 19 -0.57 -9.53 1.60
C ILE A 19 0.42 -9.48 2.75
N MET A 20 1.56 -10.16 2.58
CA MET A 20 2.65 -10.15 3.56
C MET A 20 3.86 -9.51 2.95
N CYS A 21 4.42 -8.50 3.63
CA CYS A 21 5.63 -7.84 3.16
C CYS A 21 6.81 -8.81 3.16
N ILE A 22 7.45 -8.96 2.01
CA ILE A 22 8.67 -9.77 1.86
C ILE A 22 9.89 -8.88 1.96
N ARG A 23 9.84 -7.70 1.33
CA ARG A 23 10.98 -6.80 1.23
C ARG A 23 10.52 -5.37 1.10
N VAL A 24 11.27 -4.46 1.72
CA VAL A 24 11.06 -3.02 1.55
C VAL A 24 12.01 -2.51 0.47
N MET A 25 11.47 -1.85 -0.56
CA MET A 25 12.24 -1.30 -1.65
C MET A 25 12.86 0.06 -1.25
N GLY A 26 13.92 0.45 -1.92
CA GLY A 26 14.49 1.78 -1.77
C GLY A 26 15.86 1.84 -1.14
N GLY A 27 16.63 0.76 -1.12
CA GLY A 27 18.00 0.76 -0.63
C GLY A 27 18.40 -0.56 0.01
N SER A 28 19.72 -0.81 0.06
CA SER A 28 20.26 -2.08 0.51
C SER A 28 19.98 -2.42 1.97
N TYR A 29 19.77 -1.41 2.79
CA TYR A 29 19.61 -1.60 4.25
C TYR A 29 18.27 -1.12 4.75
N ARG A 30 17.32 -0.90 3.88
CA ARG A 30 16.02 -0.41 4.28
C ARG A 30 15.22 -1.51 4.97
N LYS A 31 14.89 -1.29 6.24
CA LYS A 31 14.18 -2.28 7.07
C LYS A 31 12.69 -2.01 7.19
N TYR A 32 12.28 -0.74 7.12
CA TYR A 32 10.91 -0.34 7.43
C TYR A 32 10.32 0.48 6.30
N ALA A 33 9.05 0.25 6.05
CA ALA A 33 8.26 1.03 5.11
C ALA A 33 7.23 1.86 5.87
N ASN A 34 6.92 3.03 5.34
CA ASN A 34 5.82 3.87 5.82
C ASN A 34 4.98 4.29 4.62
N ILE A 35 4.00 5.16 4.84
CA ILE A 35 3.09 5.61 3.79
C ILE A 35 3.88 6.16 2.60
N GLY A 36 3.53 5.68 1.41
CA GLY A 36 4.20 6.09 0.17
C GLY A 36 5.41 5.25 -0.22
N ASP A 37 5.83 4.32 0.62
CA ASP A 37 6.94 3.43 0.30
C ASP A 37 6.44 2.20 -0.46
N ILE A 38 7.30 1.70 -1.36
CA ILE A 38 6.99 0.51 -2.16
C ILE A 38 7.56 -0.72 -1.48
N ILE A 39 6.76 -1.77 -1.42
CA ILE A 39 7.18 -3.07 -0.87
C ILE A 39 6.96 -4.16 -1.90
N VAL A 40 7.70 -5.25 -1.76
CA VAL A 40 7.43 -6.51 -2.45
C VAL A 40 6.69 -7.39 -1.46
N ALA A 41 5.57 -7.95 -1.88
CA ALA A 41 4.72 -8.73 -0.99
C ALA A 41 4.19 -9.99 -1.65
N ALA A 42 3.89 -10.99 -0.82
CA ALA A 42 3.24 -12.22 -1.27
C ALA A 42 1.75 -12.15 -0.92
N VAL A 43 0.90 -12.54 -1.85
CA VAL A 43 -0.55 -12.57 -1.64
C VAL A 43 -0.89 -13.79 -0.77
N LYS A 44 -1.41 -13.54 0.42
CA LYS A 44 -1.77 -14.60 1.37
C LYS A 44 -3.23 -15.01 1.28
N SER A 45 -4.11 -14.10 0.87
CA SER A 45 -5.53 -14.36 0.72
C SER A 45 -6.05 -13.56 -0.45
N ALA A 46 -6.83 -14.20 -1.32
CA ALA A 46 -7.39 -13.56 -2.50
C ALA A 46 -8.73 -14.18 -2.85
N SER A 47 -9.60 -13.38 -3.47
CA SER A 47 -10.88 -13.86 -3.98
C SER A 47 -10.68 -14.62 -5.29
N PRO A 48 -11.42 -15.72 -5.52
CA PRO A 48 -11.35 -16.42 -6.80
C PRO A 48 -11.75 -15.51 -7.97
N GLY A 49 -11.05 -15.63 -9.08
CA GLY A 49 -11.36 -14.86 -10.28
C GLY A 49 -10.83 -13.44 -10.33
N GLY A 50 -10.08 -13.02 -9.32
CA GLY A 50 -9.44 -11.71 -9.32
C GLY A 50 -8.23 -11.64 -10.22
N VAL A 51 -7.71 -10.42 -10.41
CA VAL A 51 -6.51 -10.17 -11.23
C VAL A 51 -5.29 -10.81 -10.58
N VAL A 52 -5.28 -10.88 -9.25
CA VAL A 52 -4.17 -11.41 -8.47
C VAL A 52 -4.66 -12.64 -7.71
N LYS A 53 -3.81 -13.66 -7.65
CA LYS A 53 -4.14 -14.94 -7.01
C LYS A 53 -3.29 -15.17 -5.78
N LYS A 54 -3.78 -16.03 -4.88
CA LYS A 54 -3.02 -16.45 -3.71
C LYS A 54 -1.68 -17.05 -4.13
N GLY A 55 -0.62 -16.62 -3.46
CA GLY A 55 0.74 -17.07 -3.75
C GLY A 55 1.52 -16.18 -4.71
N ASP A 56 0.84 -15.25 -5.39
CA ASP A 56 1.53 -14.32 -6.29
C ASP A 56 2.44 -13.39 -5.50
N VAL A 57 3.56 -13.01 -6.13
CA VAL A 57 4.47 -11.99 -5.60
C VAL A 57 4.22 -10.71 -6.38
N VAL A 58 3.90 -9.63 -5.66
CA VAL A 58 3.49 -8.37 -6.25
C VAL A 58 4.24 -7.21 -5.61
N LYS A 59 4.27 -6.06 -6.31
CA LYS A 59 4.70 -4.80 -5.73
C LYS A 59 3.48 -4.04 -5.25
N ALA A 60 3.62 -3.38 -4.12
CA ALA A 60 2.53 -2.61 -3.53
C ALA A 60 3.09 -1.34 -2.89
N VAL A 61 2.25 -0.32 -2.81
CA VAL A 61 2.58 0.92 -2.11
C VAL A 61 1.73 1.01 -0.85
N VAL A 62 2.36 1.39 0.25
CA VAL A 62 1.66 1.53 1.54
C VAL A 62 0.83 2.81 1.50
N VAL A 63 -0.47 2.69 1.68
CA VAL A 63 -1.40 3.83 1.63
C VAL A 63 -1.92 4.22 3.01
N ARG A 64 -1.92 3.29 3.96
CA ARG A 64 -2.32 3.53 5.35
C ARG A 64 -1.36 2.80 6.29
N SER A 65 -1.11 3.39 7.46
CA SER A 65 -0.26 2.77 8.47
C SER A 65 -0.81 3.08 9.86
N LYS A 66 -0.82 2.07 10.73
CA LYS A 66 -1.21 2.25 12.13
C LYS A 66 -0.27 3.19 12.86
N LYS A 67 1.00 3.15 12.55
CA LYS A 67 1.97 4.05 13.16
C LYS A 67 1.76 5.47 12.70
N GLY A 68 1.33 5.66 11.45
CA GLY A 68 1.09 6.97 10.88
C GLY A 68 2.35 7.74 10.60
N LEU A 69 2.20 9.03 10.37
CA LEU A 69 3.34 9.90 10.12
C LEU A 69 3.07 11.30 10.63
N ARG A 70 4.15 12.01 10.94
CA ARG A 70 4.10 13.41 11.35
C ARG A 70 4.27 14.28 10.10
N ARG A 71 3.39 15.27 9.99
CA ARG A 71 3.44 16.21 8.88
C ARG A 71 4.25 17.45 9.23
N GLY A 72 4.71 18.16 8.22
CA GLY A 72 5.56 19.34 8.39
C GLY A 72 4.91 20.50 9.15
N ASP A 73 3.58 20.55 9.19
CA ASP A 73 2.84 21.58 9.92
C ASP A 73 2.62 21.23 11.39
N GLY A 74 3.20 20.12 11.86
CA GLY A 74 3.05 19.68 13.25
C GLY A 74 1.89 18.74 13.50
N SER A 75 1.02 18.53 12.51
CA SER A 75 -0.09 17.58 12.65
C SER A 75 0.42 16.14 12.50
N TYR A 76 -0.42 15.19 12.91
CA TYR A 76 -0.08 13.78 12.87
C TYR A 76 -1.27 13.01 12.33
N ILE A 77 -1.03 12.08 11.39
CA ILE A 77 -2.07 11.23 10.86
C ILE A 77 -1.79 9.77 11.20
N ARG A 78 -2.81 9.07 11.67
CA ARG A 78 -2.76 7.63 11.93
C ARG A 78 -4.02 6.98 11.42
N PHE A 79 -3.89 5.72 11.05
CA PHE A 79 -5.00 4.91 10.54
C PHE A 79 -5.22 3.71 11.45
N ASP A 80 -6.41 3.09 11.34
CA ASP A 80 -6.77 1.93 12.16
C ASP A 80 -6.10 0.65 11.68
N GLU A 81 -5.58 0.63 10.47
CA GLU A 81 -5.00 -0.57 9.87
C GLU A 81 -3.82 -0.21 8.98
N ASN A 82 -2.99 -1.22 8.71
CA ASN A 82 -1.97 -1.13 7.68
C ASN A 82 -2.60 -1.62 6.38
N ALA A 83 -2.51 -0.83 5.33
CA ALA A 83 -3.07 -1.19 4.04
C ALA A 83 -2.16 -0.76 2.90
N ALA A 84 -2.21 -1.52 1.81
CA ALA A 84 -1.42 -1.28 0.62
C ALA A 84 -2.29 -1.44 -0.62
N VAL A 85 -1.85 -0.84 -1.71
CA VAL A 85 -2.48 -0.95 -3.03
C VAL A 85 -1.46 -1.59 -3.96
N ILE A 86 -1.90 -2.62 -4.70
CA ILE A 86 -1.02 -3.33 -5.63
C ILE A 86 -0.79 -2.45 -6.85
N ILE A 87 0.48 -2.30 -7.24
CA ILE A 87 0.90 -1.43 -8.33
C ILE A 87 1.61 -2.21 -9.43
N LYS A 88 1.64 -1.61 -10.62
CA LYS A 88 2.43 -2.08 -11.76
C LYS A 88 3.84 -1.51 -11.69
N GLU A 89 4.69 -1.93 -12.62
CA GLU A 89 6.08 -1.44 -12.70
C GLU A 89 6.16 0.07 -12.91
N ASP A 90 5.17 0.67 -13.56
CA ASP A 90 5.13 2.11 -13.83
C ASP A 90 4.47 2.91 -12.70
N LYS A 91 4.29 2.31 -11.53
CA LYS A 91 3.69 2.93 -10.33
C LYS A 91 2.20 3.25 -10.47
N THR A 92 1.53 2.71 -11.48
CA THR A 92 0.07 2.87 -11.58
C THR A 92 -0.63 1.73 -10.83
N PRO A 93 -1.84 1.95 -10.27
CA PRO A 93 -2.54 0.89 -9.57
C PRO A 93 -2.96 -0.21 -10.54
N LYS A 94 -2.86 -1.45 -10.11
CA LYS A 94 -3.27 -2.60 -10.92
C LYS A 94 -4.77 -2.74 -10.96
N GLY A 95 -5.45 -2.35 -9.90
CA GLY A 95 -6.90 -2.34 -9.84
C GLY A 95 -7.49 -1.06 -10.41
N THR A 96 -8.81 -1.02 -10.51
CA THR A 96 -9.54 0.14 -11.05
C THR A 96 -10.23 0.95 -9.96
N ARG A 97 -10.29 0.44 -8.72
CA ARG A 97 -10.95 1.12 -7.60
C ARG A 97 -10.08 1.02 -6.35
N ILE A 98 -10.14 2.06 -5.55
CA ILE A 98 -9.46 2.11 -4.26
C ILE A 98 -10.53 2.15 -3.17
N PHE A 99 -10.35 1.37 -2.12
CA PHE A 99 -11.27 1.30 -0.98
C PHE A 99 -10.66 2.00 0.23
N GLY A 100 -11.46 2.80 0.90
CA GLY A 100 -11.07 3.49 2.11
C GLY A 100 -10.17 4.70 1.85
N PRO A 101 -9.81 5.41 2.93
CA PRO A 101 -9.01 6.62 2.81
C PRO A 101 -7.54 6.31 2.49
N VAL A 102 -6.89 7.26 1.83
CA VAL A 102 -5.45 7.22 1.61
C VAL A 102 -4.84 8.53 2.11
N ALA A 103 -3.56 8.50 2.45
CA ALA A 103 -2.86 9.70 2.89
C ALA A 103 -2.48 10.55 1.69
N ARG A 104 -2.58 11.88 1.84
CA ARG A 104 -2.26 12.81 0.74
C ARG A 104 -0.77 12.83 0.38
N GLU A 105 0.09 12.31 1.24
CA GLU A 105 1.53 12.21 0.96
C GLU A 105 1.85 11.37 -0.26
N LEU A 106 0.93 10.52 -0.71
CA LEU A 106 1.10 9.75 -1.93
C LEU A 106 1.23 10.65 -3.16
N ARG A 107 0.63 11.84 -3.13
CA ARG A 107 0.76 12.81 -4.23
C ARG A 107 2.20 13.26 -4.43
N ASP A 108 2.91 13.47 -3.32
CA ASP A 108 4.30 13.93 -3.35
C ASP A 108 5.27 12.83 -3.78
N LYS A 109 4.82 11.59 -3.79
CA LYS A 109 5.65 10.43 -4.15
C LYS A 109 5.27 9.81 -5.50
N ASP A 110 4.61 10.59 -6.36
CA ASP A 110 4.25 10.21 -7.73
C ASP A 110 3.16 9.14 -7.84
N PHE A 111 2.28 9.05 -6.83
CA PHE A 111 1.14 8.14 -6.87
C PHE A 111 -0.17 8.89 -7.11
N MET A 112 -0.14 9.86 -8.02
CA MET A 112 -1.31 10.69 -8.32
C MET A 112 -2.54 9.89 -8.76
N LYS A 113 -2.31 8.81 -9.50
CA LYS A 113 -3.42 8.00 -9.98
C LYS A 113 -4.15 7.30 -8.84
N ILE A 114 -3.42 6.86 -7.83
CA ILE A 114 -4.03 6.29 -6.63
C ILE A 114 -4.83 7.34 -5.88
N VAL A 115 -4.28 8.54 -5.73
CA VAL A 115 -4.97 9.64 -5.06
C VAL A 115 -6.25 10.00 -5.80
N SER A 116 -6.23 10.02 -7.13
CA SER A 116 -7.41 10.37 -7.91
C SER A 116 -8.51 9.32 -7.85
N LEU A 117 -8.16 8.06 -7.64
CA LEU A 117 -9.13 6.96 -7.53
C LEU A 117 -9.65 6.76 -6.10
N ALA A 118 -8.99 7.33 -5.11
CA ALA A 118 -9.36 7.13 -3.72
C ALA A 118 -10.66 7.86 -3.38
N PRO A 119 -11.56 7.24 -2.60
CA PRO A 119 -12.80 7.89 -2.20
C PRO A 119 -12.59 9.02 -1.21
N GLU A 120 -11.48 8.98 -0.47
CA GLU A 120 -11.17 9.99 0.55
C GLU A 120 -9.67 10.13 0.66
N VAL A 121 -9.18 11.37 0.71
CA VAL A 121 -7.76 11.68 0.84
C VAL A 121 -7.57 12.48 2.12
N LEU A 122 -6.83 11.95 3.05
CA LEU A 122 -6.56 12.56 4.35
C LEU A 122 -5.07 13.01 4.44
#